data_c964c268f8ba22d6fa782012a30fb6a6
#
_entry.id   c964c268f8ba22d6fa782012a30fb6a6
#
_cell.length_a   1.000
_cell.length_b   1.000
_cell.length_c   1.000
_cell.angle_alpha   90.00
_cell.angle_beta   90.00
_cell.angle_gamma   90.00
#
_symmetry.space_group_name_H-M   'P 1'
#
loop_
_entity.id
_entity.type
_entity.pdbx_description
1 polymer ?
#
loop_
_entity_poly.entity_id
_entity_poly.type
_entity_poly.pdbx_seq_one_letter_code
_entity_poly.pdbx_strand_id
1 'polypeptide(L)'
;SVFFLEAAPSFSFYCPFRAPVKCAMMKGEWKRSVKHVKQPRNPRRLVVKVGTSTLTRETGSLNLQNMEHLARVLADLEGMGYQPVLVSSGAIGIGTKKLRLGERPTELRMKQAAAAVGQCRMMHIYDKLFAEYNRTVAQILLTGEDVESPVRSEHLHNTFEALLELGVIPVVNENDSVSSAEIETGQCKVLGDNDTLSAIVARLCGAGLLVLFSDIDGLYDADPRTHPDARLIHQVEAITPELRAMAGGAGTWRGTGGMATKLNAAQLCLEAGVDMVIANGARMEALYDIVEGKNVGTRFSARRGALQ
;
A
#
# COMPACT_ATOMS: atom_id res chain seq x y z
N SER A 1 22.25 -66.59 2.92
CA SER A 1 23.03 -65.36 2.80
C SER A 1 22.27 -64.24 3.48
N VAL A 2 22.79 -63.85 4.62
CA VAL A 2 22.21 -62.79 5.49
C VAL A 2 22.94 -61.50 5.14
N PHE A 3 22.20 -60.46 4.70
CA PHE A 3 22.75 -59.12 4.57
C PHE A 3 22.45 -58.32 5.83
N PHE A 4 23.49 -57.93 6.54
CA PHE A 4 23.45 -56.95 7.62
C PHE A 4 23.20 -55.57 7.03
N LEU A 5 22.19 -54.88 7.53
CA LEU A 5 21.98 -53.45 7.37
C LEU A 5 22.69 -52.74 8.52
N GLU A 6 23.79 -52.05 8.22
CA GLU A 6 24.43 -51.13 9.15
C GLU A 6 23.58 -49.88 9.36
N ALA A 7 23.37 -49.54 10.62
CA ALA A 7 22.66 -48.35 11.07
C ALA A 7 23.55 -47.10 10.86
N ALA A 8 23.03 -46.11 10.17
CA ALA A 8 23.66 -44.81 10.06
C ALA A 8 23.58 -44.01 11.38
N PRO A 9 24.63 -43.25 11.74
CA PRO A 9 24.62 -42.49 13.00
C PRO A 9 23.68 -41.28 12.95
N SER A 10 22.87 -41.16 14.00
CA SER A 10 22.01 -40.02 14.25
C SER A 10 22.85 -38.76 14.53
N PHE A 11 22.87 -37.80 13.61
CA PHE A 11 23.39 -36.47 13.87
C PHE A 11 22.36 -35.64 14.63
N SER A 12 22.60 -35.49 15.92
CA SER A 12 21.91 -34.53 16.78
C SER A 12 22.46 -33.13 16.51
N PHE A 13 21.71 -32.29 15.79
CA PHE A 13 22.01 -30.86 15.71
C PHE A 13 21.59 -30.19 17.01
N TYR A 14 22.56 -29.90 17.85
CA TYR A 14 22.42 -29.05 19.02
C TYR A 14 22.37 -27.60 18.55
N CYS A 15 21.22 -26.97 18.64
CA CYS A 15 21.04 -25.54 18.36
C CYS A 15 21.18 -24.74 19.67
N PRO A 16 22.27 -23.96 19.87
CA PRO A 16 22.52 -23.24 21.11
C PRO A 16 22.00 -21.80 21.09
N PHE A 17 20.74 -21.57 20.70
CA PHE A 17 20.13 -20.21 20.83
C PHE A 17 18.68 -20.32 21.29
N ARG A 18 18.50 -20.58 22.59
CA ARG A 18 17.29 -20.25 23.32
C ARG A 18 17.67 -19.31 24.46
N ALA A 19 17.68 -18.02 24.17
CA ALA A 19 17.48 -17.02 25.20
C ALA A 19 16.11 -16.35 24.93
N PRO A 20 15.21 -16.23 25.91
CA PRO A 20 13.95 -15.53 25.74
C PRO A 20 14.25 -14.03 25.64
N VAL A 21 14.13 -13.49 24.46
CA VAL A 21 14.13 -12.02 24.28
C VAL A 21 12.84 -11.51 24.92
N LYS A 22 12.97 -10.90 26.10
CA LYS A 22 11.90 -10.13 26.73
C LYS A 22 11.59 -8.95 25.83
N CYS A 23 10.43 -9.02 25.15
CA CYS A 23 9.89 -7.91 24.38
C CYS A 23 9.37 -6.85 25.34
N ALA A 24 10.24 -5.88 25.70
CA ALA A 24 9.86 -4.62 26.33
C ALA A 24 9.89 -3.54 25.26
N MET A 25 8.92 -3.54 24.37
CA MET A 25 8.71 -2.42 23.45
C MET A 25 7.64 -1.50 24.01
N MET A 26 8.11 -0.45 24.67
CA MET A 26 7.33 0.71 25.06
C MET A 26 7.01 1.55 23.82
N LYS A 27 5.79 2.12 23.79
CA LYS A 27 5.20 2.94 22.72
C LYS A 27 6.01 4.17 22.24
N GLY A 28 7.27 4.31 22.64
CA GLY A 28 8.15 5.43 22.30
C GLY A 28 9.41 5.08 21.51
N GLU A 29 9.79 3.82 21.42
CA GLU A 29 11.09 3.42 20.85
C GLU A 29 11.06 3.04 19.38
N TRP A 30 9.88 2.78 18.79
CA TRP A 30 9.75 2.56 17.36
C TRP A 30 10.29 3.75 16.52
N LYS A 31 10.17 4.97 17.04
CA LYS A 31 10.71 6.20 16.41
C LYS A 31 12.24 6.28 16.36
N ARG A 32 12.96 5.46 17.12
CA ARG A 32 14.44 5.56 17.25
C ARG A 32 15.23 4.45 16.56
N SER A 33 14.61 3.32 16.23
CA SER A 33 15.34 2.15 15.73
C SER A 33 15.59 2.15 14.22
N VAL A 34 14.81 2.89 13.43
CA VAL A 34 15.09 3.05 12.01
C VAL A 34 15.97 4.29 11.85
N LYS A 35 17.29 4.12 11.88
CA LYS A 35 18.20 5.17 11.40
C LYS A 35 17.76 5.51 9.99
N HIS A 36 17.16 6.69 9.83
CA HIS A 36 16.74 7.23 8.55
C HIS A 36 17.96 7.35 7.64
N VAL A 37 18.16 6.37 6.79
CA VAL A 37 18.90 6.62 5.56
C VAL A 37 18.03 7.60 4.79
N LYS A 38 18.37 8.88 4.83
CA LYS A 38 17.75 9.90 3.96
C LYS A 38 18.19 9.59 2.55
N GLN A 39 17.42 8.74 1.86
CA GLN A 39 17.65 8.49 0.46
C GLN A 39 17.25 9.73 -0.34
N PRO A 40 18.02 10.11 -1.37
CA PRO A 40 17.61 11.17 -2.28
C PRO A 40 16.30 10.76 -2.95
N ARG A 41 15.28 11.64 -2.89
CA ARG A 41 14.00 11.36 -3.51
C ARG A 41 14.05 11.63 -4.99
N ASN A 42 13.47 10.71 -5.74
CA ASN A 42 13.25 10.92 -7.16
C ASN A 42 11.89 11.64 -7.35
N PRO A 43 11.88 12.92 -7.78
CA PRO A 43 10.64 13.67 -7.97
C PRO A 43 9.75 13.11 -9.09
N ARG A 44 10.32 12.29 -9.98
CA ARG A 44 9.56 11.59 -11.04
C ARG A 44 9.02 10.23 -10.60
N ARG A 45 9.39 9.74 -9.41
CA ARG A 45 8.87 8.49 -8.86
C ARG A 45 7.61 8.76 -8.06
N LEU A 46 6.53 8.07 -8.40
CA LEU A 46 5.23 8.23 -7.74
C LEU A 46 4.65 6.88 -7.36
N VAL A 47 4.02 6.84 -6.20
CA VAL A 47 3.22 5.70 -5.75
C VAL A 47 1.76 6.05 -5.94
N VAL A 48 1.01 5.18 -6.60
CA VAL A 48 -0.43 5.33 -6.81
C VAL A 48 -1.13 4.20 -6.07
N LYS A 49 -2.01 4.55 -5.13
CA LYS A 49 -2.82 3.57 -4.40
C LYS A 49 -4.24 3.58 -4.90
N VAL A 50 -4.78 2.40 -5.19
CA VAL A 50 -6.18 2.19 -5.54
C VAL A 50 -6.88 1.28 -4.54
N GLY A 51 -8.05 1.70 -4.07
CA GLY A 51 -8.87 0.96 -3.11
C GLY A 51 -9.76 -0.09 -3.79
N THR A 52 -10.32 -0.99 -2.99
CA THR A 52 -11.27 -2.01 -3.46
C THR A 52 -12.50 -1.37 -4.12
N SER A 53 -13.02 -0.27 -3.57
CA SER A 53 -14.18 0.46 -4.13
C SER A 53 -13.92 0.96 -5.56
N THR A 54 -12.68 1.35 -5.88
CA THR A 54 -12.28 1.78 -7.22
C THR A 54 -12.16 0.61 -8.20
N LEU A 55 -11.66 -0.55 -7.71
CA LEU A 55 -11.37 -1.72 -8.52
C LEU A 55 -12.55 -2.68 -8.66
N THR A 56 -13.59 -2.56 -7.82
CA THR A 56 -14.76 -3.45 -7.85
C THR A 56 -16.05 -2.66 -7.99
N ARG A 57 -16.98 -3.22 -8.71
CA ARG A 57 -18.36 -2.72 -8.81
C ARG A 57 -19.14 -3.09 -7.54
N GLU A 58 -20.32 -2.51 -7.37
CA GLU A 58 -21.26 -2.86 -6.28
C GLU A 58 -21.60 -4.33 -6.20
N THR A 59 -21.66 -5.00 -7.35
CA THR A 59 -21.87 -6.45 -7.48
C THR A 59 -20.70 -7.30 -6.98
N GLY A 60 -19.59 -6.68 -6.53
CA GLY A 60 -18.34 -7.34 -6.15
C GLY A 60 -17.53 -7.87 -7.35
N SER A 61 -17.97 -7.63 -8.59
CA SER A 61 -17.21 -7.97 -9.79
C SER A 61 -16.12 -6.89 -10.04
N LEU A 62 -15.02 -7.29 -10.71
CA LEU A 62 -13.97 -6.35 -11.09
C LEU A 62 -14.50 -5.27 -12.02
N ASN A 63 -14.10 -4.03 -11.76
CA ASN A 63 -14.34 -2.92 -12.66
C ASN A 63 -13.19 -2.85 -13.68
N LEU A 64 -13.31 -3.67 -14.74
CA LEU A 64 -12.27 -3.74 -15.78
C LEU A 64 -12.03 -2.40 -16.47
N GLN A 65 -13.05 -1.58 -16.59
CA GLN A 65 -12.94 -0.25 -17.18
C GLN A 65 -12.00 0.65 -16.34
N ASN A 66 -12.21 0.69 -15.02
CA ASN A 66 -11.32 1.48 -14.14
C ASN A 66 -9.90 0.89 -14.13
N MET A 67 -9.76 -0.45 -14.17
CA MET A 67 -8.44 -1.07 -14.23
C MET A 67 -7.71 -0.75 -15.54
N GLU A 68 -8.43 -0.73 -16.66
CA GLU A 68 -7.88 -0.35 -17.97
C GLU A 68 -7.46 1.12 -17.99
N HIS A 69 -8.33 2.03 -17.52
CA HIS A 69 -7.99 3.45 -17.43
C HIS A 69 -6.75 3.68 -16.57
N LEU A 70 -6.64 2.99 -15.42
CA LEU A 70 -5.48 3.05 -14.55
C LEU A 70 -4.21 2.55 -15.28
N ALA A 71 -4.29 1.39 -15.94
CA ALA A 71 -3.15 0.82 -16.65
C ALA A 71 -2.68 1.76 -17.78
N ARG A 72 -3.61 2.33 -18.54
CA ARG A 72 -3.31 3.30 -19.60
C ARG A 72 -2.59 4.53 -19.07
N VAL A 73 -3.14 5.16 -18.01
CA VAL A 73 -2.56 6.38 -17.44
C VAL A 73 -1.17 6.12 -16.84
N LEU A 74 -0.98 4.99 -16.14
CA LEU A 74 0.33 4.65 -15.56
C LEU A 74 1.35 4.29 -16.65
N ALA A 75 0.94 3.59 -17.71
CA ALA A 75 1.78 3.27 -18.85
C ALA A 75 2.23 4.53 -19.60
N ASP A 76 1.33 5.50 -19.76
CA ASP A 76 1.62 6.76 -20.41
C ASP A 76 2.57 7.62 -19.56
N LEU A 77 2.33 7.74 -18.26
CA LEU A 77 3.24 8.43 -17.33
C LEU A 77 4.64 7.82 -17.34
N GLU A 78 4.75 6.48 -17.41
CA GLU A 78 6.05 5.82 -17.53
C GLU A 78 6.72 6.23 -18.86
N GLY A 79 5.98 6.26 -19.98
CA GLY A 79 6.46 6.76 -21.26
C GLY A 79 6.92 8.22 -21.23
N MET A 80 6.35 9.04 -20.34
CA MET A 80 6.76 10.44 -20.07
C MET A 80 7.99 10.53 -19.16
N GLY A 81 8.57 9.41 -18.74
CA GLY A 81 9.76 9.32 -17.89
C GLY A 81 9.47 9.40 -16.39
N TYR A 82 8.22 9.19 -15.96
CA TYR A 82 7.90 8.94 -14.56
C TYR A 82 8.17 7.46 -14.20
N GLN A 83 8.31 7.20 -12.91
CA GLN A 83 8.52 5.85 -12.34
C GLN A 83 7.31 5.48 -11.46
N PRO A 84 6.21 4.98 -12.04
CA PRO A 84 5.03 4.63 -11.28
C PRO A 84 5.20 3.32 -10.52
N VAL A 85 4.72 3.29 -9.27
CA VAL A 85 4.54 2.11 -8.42
C VAL A 85 3.07 2.03 -8.05
N LEU A 86 2.42 0.91 -8.31
CA LEU A 86 1.00 0.70 -8.02
C LEU A 86 0.81 -0.07 -6.72
N VAL A 87 0.10 0.49 -5.73
CA VAL A 87 -0.39 -0.24 -4.56
C VAL A 87 -1.86 -0.58 -4.76
N SER A 88 -2.16 -1.87 -4.86
CA SER A 88 -3.49 -2.36 -5.22
C SER A 88 -4.13 -3.13 -4.09
N SER A 89 -5.43 -2.93 -3.87
CA SER A 89 -6.23 -3.59 -2.85
C SER A 89 -7.20 -4.61 -3.46
N GLY A 90 -7.88 -5.37 -2.60
CA GLY A 90 -9.07 -6.13 -3.00
C GLY A 90 -8.83 -7.60 -3.30
N ALA A 91 -7.64 -8.15 -3.06
CA ALA A 91 -7.33 -9.56 -3.32
C ALA A 91 -8.34 -10.52 -2.65
N ILE A 92 -8.66 -10.34 -1.36
CA ILE A 92 -9.65 -11.17 -0.65
C ILE A 92 -11.02 -11.13 -1.35
N GLY A 93 -11.51 -9.93 -1.69
CA GLY A 93 -12.81 -9.77 -2.36
C GLY A 93 -12.87 -10.44 -3.73
N ILE A 94 -11.83 -10.29 -4.53
CA ILE A 94 -11.68 -10.93 -5.84
C ILE A 94 -11.65 -12.45 -5.69
N GLY A 95 -10.91 -12.97 -4.73
CA GLY A 95 -10.81 -14.39 -4.44
C GLY A 95 -12.12 -14.98 -3.92
N THR A 96 -12.81 -14.29 -3.01
CA THR A 96 -14.15 -14.66 -2.53
C THR A 96 -15.11 -14.90 -3.69
N LYS A 97 -15.13 -13.96 -4.64
CA LYS A 97 -15.98 -14.07 -5.85
C LYS A 97 -15.54 -15.21 -6.76
N LYS A 98 -14.22 -15.35 -6.99
CA LYS A 98 -13.67 -16.42 -7.84
C LYS A 98 -13.96 -17.82 -7.29
N LEU A 99 -13.89 -17.95 -5.97
CA LEU A 99 -14.20 -19.19 -5.26
C LEU A 99 -15.71 -19.41 -5.03
N ARG A 100 -16.56 -18.45 -5.40
CA ARG A 100 -18.02 -18.52 -5.23
C ARG A 100 -18.45 -18.74 -3.77
N LEU A 101 -17.76 -18.10 -2.82
CA LEU A 101 -18.03 -18.28 -1.39
C LEU A 101 -19.32 -17.58 -0.90
N GLY A 102 -20.04 -16.88 -1.78
CA GLY A 102 -21.24 -16.12 -1.40
C GLY A 102 -20.86 -14.82 -0.68
N GLU A 103 -20.45 -14.92 0.57
CA GLU A 103 -20.06 -13.78 1.43
C GLU A 103 -18.53 -13.72 1.66
N ARG A 104 -18.07 -12.54 2.10
CA ARG A 104 -16.66 -12.35 2.46
C ARG A 104 -16.32 -13.20 3.69
N PRO A 105 -15.28 -14.05 3.64
CA PRO A 105 -14.92 -14.91 4.76
C PRO A 105 -14.61 -14.10 6.03
N THR A 106 -15.04 -14.61 7.17
CA THR A 106 -14.68 -14.09 8.50
C THR A 106 -13.49 -14.86 9.10
N GLU A 107 -13.39 -16.15 8.81
CA GLU A 107 -12.33 -17.04 9.29
C GLU A 107 -10.99 -16.73 8.61
N LEU A 108 -9.90 -16.65 9.40
CA LEU A 108 -8.57 -16.26 8.93
C LEU A 108 -8.08 -17.17 7.78
N ARG A 109 -8.11 -18.50 7.95
CA ARG A 109 -7.64 -19.41 6.90
C ARG A 109 -8.38 -19.26 5.58
N MET A 110 -9.67 -18.94 5.63
CA MET A 110 -10.49 -18.72 4.43
C MET A 110 -10.21 -17.34 3.80
N LYS A 111 -9.90 -16.32 4.61
CA LYS A 111 -9.40 -15.02 4.12
C LYS A 111 -8.07 -15.21 3.40
N GLN A 112 -7.12 -15.94 3.99
CA GLN A 112 -5.82 -16.24 3.41
C GLN A 112 -5.95 -17.01 2.08
N ALA A 113 -6.77 -18.05 2.04
CA ALA A 113 -7.04 -18.81 0.82
C ALA A 113 -7.69 -17.93 -0.27
N ALA A 114 -8.67 -17.09 0.10
CA ALA A 114 -9.28 -16.16 -0.83
C ALA A 114 -8.28 -15.11 -1.33
N ALA A 115 -7.40 -14.59 -0.44
CA ALA A 115 -6.35 -13.65 -0.82
C ALA A 115 -5.40 -14.26 -1.86
N ALA A 116 -4.92 -15.48 -1.65
CA ALA A 116 -4.03 -16.19 -2.57
C ALA A 116 -4.64 -16.35 -3.97
N VAL A 117 -5.92 -16.78 -4.05
CA VAL A 117 -6.64 -16.91 -5.33
C VAL A 117 -6.90 -15.56 -5.99
N GLY A 118 -7.28 -14.57 -5.18
CA GLY A 118 -7.60 -13.23 -5.68
C GLY A 118 -6.38 -12.47 -6.15
N GLN A 119 -5.24 -12.59 -5.46
CA GLN A 119 -3.99 -11.97 -5.84
C GLN A 119 -3.49 -12.50 -7.19
N CYS A 120 -3.53 -13.82 -7.38
CA CYS A 120 -3.21 -14.45 -8.67
C CYS A 120 -4.09 -13.89 -9.80
N ARG A 121 -5.43 -13.80 -9.58
CA ARG A 121 -6.35 -13.26 -10.57
C ARG A 121 -6.11 -11.79 -10.87
N MET A 122 -5.82 -11.00 -9.87
CA MET A 122 -5.55 -9.57 -9.99
C MET A 122 -4.28 -9.32 -10.82
N MET A 123 -3.19 -10.03 -10.53
CA MET A 123 -1.95 -9.91 -11.29
C MET A 123 -2.10 -10.33 -12.75
N HIS A 124 -2.82 -11.43 -13.01
CA HIS A 124 -3.14 -11.83 -14.39
C HIS A 124 -3.86 -10.73 -15.18
N ILE A 125 -4.76 -9.98 -14.53
CA ILE A 125 -5.49 -8.89 -15.20
C ILE A 125 -4.57 -7.69 -15.43
N TYR A 126 -3.78 -7.29 -14.44
CA TYR A 126 -2.81 -6.21 -14.61
C TYR A 126 -1.79 -6.53 -15.68
N ASP A 127 -1.19 -7.71 -15.67
CA ASP A 127 -0.25 -8.15 -16.70
C ASP A 127 -0.86 -8.04 -18.10
N LYS A 128 -2.08 -8.56 -18.28
CA LYS A 128 -2.79 -8.44 -19.56
C LYS A 128 -3.05 -6.99 -19.97
N LEU A 129 -3.52 -6.12 -19.05
CA LEU A 129 -3.86 -4.74 -19.37
C LEU A 129 -2.61 -3.90 -19.67
N PHE A 130 -1.54 -4.05 -18.91
CA PHE A 130 -0.28 -3.34 -19.15
C PHE A 130 0.45 -3.83 -20.40
N ALA A 131 0.32 -5.11 -20.76
CA ALA A 131 0.87 -5.68 -21.99
C ALA A 131 0.28 -5.01 -23.26
N GLU A 132 -0.98 -4.56 -23.24
CA GLU A 132 -1.60 -3.81 -24.36
C GLU A 132 -0.87 -2.48 -24.63
N TYR A 133 -0.18 -1.93 -23.62
CA TYR A 133 0.63 -0.71 -23.71
C TYR A 133 2.13 -1.00 -23.78
N ASN A 134 2.51 -2.27 -24.03
CA ASN A 134 3.89 -2.72 -24.07
C ASN A 134 4.67 -2.40 -22.78
N ARG A 135 4.02 -2.58 -21.63
CA ARG A 135 4.60 -2.41 -20.29
C ARG A 135 4.62 -3.72 -19.52
N THR A 136 5.71 -3.95 -18.82
CA THR A 136 5.89 -5.11 -17.93
C THR A 136 5.52 -4.72 -16.51
N VAL A 137 4.82 -5.61 -15.81
CA VAL A 137 4.52 -5.45 -14.38
C VAL A 137 5.26 -6.51 -13.55
N ALA A 138 5.59 -6.15 -12.31
CA ALA A 138 6.16 -7.09 -11.34
C ALA A 138 5.32 -7.12 -10.07
N GLN A 139 5.11 -8.30 -9.49
CA GLN A 139 4.43 -8.44 -8.21
C GLN A 139 5.40 -8.28 -7.05
N ILE A 140 5.05 -7.45 -6.06
CA ILE A 140 5.73 -7.37 -4.76
C ILE A 140 4.69 -7.55 -3.66
N LEU A 141 4.87 -8.57 -2.82
CA LEU A 141 4.01 -8.83 -1.66
C LEU A 141 4.81 -8.61 -0.38
N LEU A 142 4.27 -7.78 0.52
CA LEU A 142 4.94 -7.34 1.74
C LEU A 142 4.19 -7.82 2.98
N THR A 143 4.95 -8.13 4.02
CA THR A 143 4.45 -8.32 5.38
C THR A 143 4.98 -7.20 6.29
N GLY A 144 4.41 -7.06 7.50
CA GLY A 144 4.92 -6.12 8.49
C GLY A 144 6.38 -6.38 8.84
N GLU A 145 6.79 -7.65 8.95
CA GLU A 145 8.17 -8.06 9.24
C GLU A 145 9.16 -7.61 8.15
N ASP A 146 8.75 -7.61 6.88
CA ASP A 146 9.61 -7.20 5.78
C ASP A 146 9.95 -5.71 5.85
N VAL A 147 9.04 -4.92 6.40
CA VAL A 147 9.22 -3.46 6.58
C VAL A 147 10.00 -3.13 7.86
N GLU A 148 9.78 -3.90 8.94
CA GLU A 148 10.45 -3.68 10.23
C GLU A 148 11.90 -4.14 10.24
N SER A 149 12.24 -5.16 9.47
CA SER A 149 13.59 -5.68 9.37
C SER A 149 14.48 -4.77 8.50
N PRO A 150 15.55 -4.18 9.03
CA PRO A 150 16.44 -3.32 8.24
C PRO A 150 17.03 -4.04 7.01
N VAL A 151 17.40 -5.31 7.17
CA VAL A 151 17.98 -6.11 6.09
C VAL A 151 16.96 -6.39 4.98
N ARG A 152 15.73 -6.79 5.34
CA ARG A 152 14.67 -7.04 4.37
C ARG A 152 14.22 -5.75 3.69
N SER A 153 14.13 -4.66 4.44
CA SER A 153 13.81 -3.33 3.92
C SER A 153 14.85 -2.84 2.89
N GLU A 154 16.14 -3.12 3.12
CA GLU A 154 17.21 -2.83 2.15
C GLU A 154 17.07 -3.70 0.88
N HIS A 155 16.80 -5.00 1.03
CA HIS A 155 16.55 -5.88 -0.13
C HIS A 155 15.34 -5.44 -0.94
N LEU A 156 14.27 -5.00 -0.28
CA LEU A 156 13.08 -4.44 -0.95
C LEU A 156 13.43 -3.16 -1.71
N HIS A 157 14.19 -2.25 -1.10
CA HIS A 157 14.66 -1.05 -1.77
C HIS A 157 15.44 -1.40 -3.04
N ASN A 158 16.42 -2.28 -2.95
CA ASN A 158 17.22 -2.72 -4.10
C ASN A 158 16.37 -3.37 -5.20
N THR A 159 15.32 -4.12 -4.81
CA THR A 159 14.36 -4.70 -5.76
C THR A 159 13.55 -3.62 -6.47
N PHE A 160 13.06 -2.61 -5.74
CA PHE A 160 12.34 -1.48 -6.35
C PHE A 160 13.25 -0.71 -7.32
N GLU A 161 14.49 -0.40 -6.92
CA GLU A 161 15.44 0.30 -7.79
C GLU A 161 15.67 -0.48 -9.09
N ALA A 162 15.99 -1.76 -9.00
CA ALA A 162 16.24 -2.60 -10.18
C ALA A 162 15.03 -2.68 -11.12
N LEU A 163 13.81 -2.85 -10.58
CA LEU A 163 12.59 -2.91 -11.39
C LEU A 163 12.33 -1.59 -12.11
N LEU A 164 12.47 -0.46 -11.39
CA LEU A 164 12.21 0.86 -11.93
C LEU A 164 13.27 1.31 -12.94
N GLU A 165 14.53 0.89 -12.77
CA GLU A 165 15.62 1.09 -13.76
C GLU A 165 15.35 0.31 -15.05
N LEU A 166 14.71 -0.86 -14.96
CA LEU A 166 14.32 -1.69 -16.10
C LEU A 166 13.02 -1.22 -16.78
N GLY A 167 12.36 -0.14 -16.29
CA GLY A 167 11.08 0.33 -16.81
C GLY A 167 9.91 -0.60 -16.47
N VAL A 168 10.07 -1.44 -15.44
CA VAL A 168 9.02 -2.34 -14.96
C VAL A 168 8.15 -1.60 -13.93
N ILE A 169 6.84 -1.76 -14.01
CA ILE A 169 5.88 -1.16 -13.05
C ILE A 169 5.61 -2.14 -11.92
N PRO A 170 6.10 -1.87 -10.67
CA PRO A 170 5.80 -2.73 -9.53
C PRO A 170 4.33 -2.61 -9.12
N VAL A 171 3.66 -3.75 -8.94
CA VAL A 171 2.31 -3.88 -8.35
C VAL A 171 2.46 -4.48 -6.96
N VAL A 172 2.18 -3.67 -5.95
CA VAL A 172 2.43 -3.98 -4.55
C VAL A 172 1.13 -4.26 -3.81
N ASN A 173 1.13 -5.24 -2.94
CA ASN A 173 0.06 -5.50 -1.98
C ASN A 173 0.61 -6.11 -0.69
N GLU A 174 -0.24 -6.20 0.36
CA GLU A 174 0.08 -7.01 1.53
C GLU A 174 0.06 -8.49 1.15
N ASN A 175 0.96 -9.29 1.75
CA ASN A 175 0.94 -10.73 1.63
C ASN A 175 -0.08 -11.34 2.60
N ASP A 176 -1.35 -11.11 2.30
CA ASP A 176 -2.48 -11.61 3.10
C ASP A 176 -2.50 -13.15 3.24
N SER A 177 -1.75 -13.89 2.41
CA SER A 177 -1.70 -15.36 2.49
C SER A 177 -0.89 -15.89 3.68
N VAL A 178 0.00 -15.07 4.23
CA VAL A 178 0.85 -15.42 5.39
C VAL A 178 0.73 -14.39 6.53
N SER A 179 0.07 -13.27 6.31
CA SER A 179 -0.15 -12.25 7.34
C SER A 179 -1.10 -12.78 8.40
N SER A 180 -0.62 -12.90 9.64
CA SER A 180 -1.37 -13.45 10.78
C SER A 180 -1.79 -12.38 11.80
N ALA A 181 -1.54 -11.12 11.53
CA ALA A 181 -1.46 -10.03 12.50
C ALA A 181 -2.76 -9.67 13.25
N GLU A 182 -3.87 -10.36 13.04
CA GLU A 182 -5.13 -9.99 13.71
C GLU A 182 -5.42 -10.74 15.03
N ILE A 183 -4.75 -11.86 15.38
CA ILE A 183 -5.35 -12.78 16.36
C ILE A 183 -4.48 -13.17 17.55
N GLU A 184 -3.15 -13.20 17.48
CA GLU A 184 -2.42 -13.95 18.53
C GLU A 184 -1.54 -13.15 19.50
N THR A 185 -1.20 -11.89 19.24
CA THR A 185 -0.16 -11.23 20.06
C THR A 185 -0.50 -9.89 20.65
N GLY A 186 -1.67 -9.30 20.38
CA GLY A 186 -1.98 -7.94 20.87
C GLY A 186 -1.03 -6.87 20.29
N GLN A 187 -0.21 -7.22 19.31
CA GLN A 187 0.70 -6.31 18.64
C GLN A 187 -0.06 -5.48 17.59
N CYS A 188 0.27 -4.20 17.53
CA CYS A 188 -0.32 -3.27 16.58
C CYS A 188 0.07 -3.69 15.15
N LYS A 189 -0.90 -3.86 14.26
CA LYS A 189 -0.67 -4.22 12.86
C LYS A 189 0.17 -3.14 12.18
N VAL A 190 1.39 -3.45 11.73
CA VAL A 190 2.30 -2.49 11.11
C VAL A 190 1.75 -1.96 9.78
N LEU A 191 1.17 -2.84 8.96
CA LEU A 191 0.61 -2.50 7.66
C LEU A 191 -0.88 -2.15 7.70
N GLY A 192 -1.59 -2.37 8.84
CA GLY A 192 -2.97 -2.00 9.18
C GLY A 192 -4.00 -1.89 8.03
N ASP A 193 -3.64 -1.17 6.98
CA ASP A 193 -4.45 -0.91 5.78
C ASP A 193 -3.56 -0.49 4.59
N ASN A 194 -4.13 -0.49 3.39
CA ASN A 194 -3.38 -0.17 2.18
C ASN A 194 -3.04 1.33 2.00
N ASP A 195 -3.65 2.24 2.77
CA ASP A 195 -3.24 3.64 2.79
C ASP A 195 -1.88 3.75 3.52
N THR A 196 -1.77 3.12 4.70
CA THR A 196 -0.52 2.98 5.47
C THR A 196 0.55 2.23 4.68
N LEU A 197 0.22 1.09 4.06
CA LEU A 197 1.13 0.34 3.19
C LEU A 197 1.69 1.22 2.09
N SER A 198 0.85 2.03 1.42
CA SER A 198 1.30 2.90 0.32
C SER A 198 2.26 4.00 0.76
N ALA A 199 2.07 4.57 1.96
CA ALA A 199 3.01 5.54 2.54
C ALA A 199 4.36 4.90 2.86
N ILE A 200 4.35 3.66 3.38
CA ILE A 200 5.55 2.88 3.64
C ILE A 200 6.28 2.56 2.32
N VAL A 201 5.56 2.12 1.29
CA VAL A 201 6.12 1.86 -0.05
C VAL A 201 6.73 3.12 -0.64
N ALA A 202 6.06 4.27 -0.53
CA ALA A 202 6.58 5.55 -1.02
C ALA A 202 7.92 5.93 -0.36
N ARG A 203 8.05 5.64 0.93
CA ARG A 203 9.32 5.80 1.65
C ARG A 203 10.36 4.79 1.18
N LEU A 204 10.02 3.51 1.07
CA LEU A 204 10.93 2.41 0.69
C LEU A 204 11.51 2.60 -0.70
N CYS A 205 10.70 3.01 -1.67
CA CYS A 205 11.15 3.23 -3.04
C CYS A 205 11.65 4.67 -3.29
N GLY A 206 11.76 5.53 -2.27
CA GLY A 206 12.24 6.90 -2.44
C GLY A 206 11.36 7.76 -3.35
N ALA A 207 10.04 7.58 -3.32
CA ALA A 207 9.11 8.35 -4.14
C ALA A 207 9.05 9.82 -3.70
N GLY A 208 8.83 10.71 -4.66
CA GLY A 208 8.54 12.13 -4.41
C GLY A 208 7.07 12.40 -4.13
N LEU A 209 6.18 11.52 -4.60
CA LEU A 209 4.73 11.71 -4.54
C LEU A 209 4.01 10.39 -4.23
N LEU A 210 3.01 10.45 -3.35
CA LEU A 210 1.99 9.41 -3.15
C LEU A 210 0.63 9.96 -3.57
N VAL A 211 -0.11 9.24 -4.40
CA VAL A 211 -1.49 9.56 -4.75
C VAL A 211 -2.42 8.47 -4.22
N LEU A 212 -3.35 8.84 -3.34
CA LEU A 212 -4.40 7.96 -2.83
C LEU A 212 -5.68 8.21 -3.59
N PHE A 213 -6.08 7.31 -4.47
CA PHE A 213 -7.41 7.31 -5.04
C PHE A 213 -8.45 6.78 -4.07
N SER A 214 -9.50 7.57 -3.88
CA SER A 214 -10.61 7.33 -2.95
C SER A 214 -11.95 7.51 -3.67
N ASP A 215 -13.03 7.23 -2.96
CA ASP A 215 -14.42 7.49 -3.37
C ASP A 215 -14.88 8.93 -3.10
N ILE A 216 -14.00 9.79 -2.58
CA ILE A 216 -14.22 11.21 -2.32
C ILE A 216 -13.15 12.06 -3.01
N ASP A 217 -13.45 13.33 -3.26
CA ASP A 217 -12.53 14.22 -3.97
C ASP A 217 -11.29 14.61 -3.16
N GLY A 218 -11.35 14.53 -1.83
CA GLY A 218 -10.27 14.89 -0.92
C GLY A 218 -10.75 15.03 0.51
N LEU A 219 -10.03 15.83 1.30
CA LEU A 219 -10.40 16.18 2.67
C LEU A 219 -11.30 17.41 2.66
N TYR A 220 -12.42 17.33 3.37
CA TYR A 220 -13.37 18.44 3.54
C TYR A 220 -13.33 18.96 4.99
N ASP A 221 -13.76 20.20 5.18
CA ASP A 221 -13.89 20.82 6.50
C ASP A 221 -15.05 20.26 7.34
N ALA A 222 -16.01 19.56 6.69
CA ALA A 222 -17.08 18.79 7.31
C ALA A 222 -17.41 17.56 6.42
N ASP A 223 -18.24 16.63 6.89
CA ASP A 223 -18.68 15.49 6.06
C ASP A 223 -19.63 15.96 4.95
N PRO A 224 -19.24 15.94 3.66
CA PRO A 224 -20.07 16.44 2.57
C PRO A 224 -21.37 15.65 2.36
N ARG A 225 -21.50 14.46 2.94
CA ARG A 225 -22.75 13.67 2.89
C ARG A 225 -23.83 14.19 3.84
N THR A 226 -23.42 14.85 4.91
CA THR A 226 -24.30 15.40 5.95
C THR A 226 -24.32 16.92 5.96
N HIS A 227 -23.31 17.56 5.40
CA HIS A 227 -23.15 19.01 5.33
C HIS A 227 -22.96 19.45 3.86
N PRO A 228 -24.01 19.86 3.16
CA PRO A 228 -23.93 20.28 1.74
C PRO A 228 -23.00 21.46 1.49
N ASP A 229 -22.74 22.29 2.49
CA ASP A 229 -21.85 23.46 2.42
C ASP A 229 -20.38 23.10 2.73
N ALA A 230 -20.05 21.82 2.95
CA ALA A 230 -18.69 21.38 3.21
C ALA A 230 -17.75 21.76 2.07
N ARG A 231 -16.59 22.34 2.41
CA ARG A 231 -15.60 22.83 1.46
C ARG A 231 -14.39 21.92 1.39
N LEU A 232 -13.92 21.66 0.18
CA LEU A 232 -12.72 20.89 -0.05
C LEU A 232 -11.48 21.69 0.40
N ILE A 233 -10.63 21.05 1.20
CA ILE A 233 -9.35 21.61 1.65
C ILE A 233 -8.30 21.20 0.62
N HIS A 234 -7.80 22.16 -0.15
CA HIS A 234 -6.85 21.86 -1.23
C HIS A 234 -5.41 21.62 -0.74
N GLN A 235 -5.00 22.26 0.36
CA GLN A 235 -3.63 22.20 0.87
C GLN A 235 -3.59 21.97 2.37
N VAL A 236 -2.75 21.04 2.80
CA VAL A 236 -2.47 20.74 4.21
C VAL A 236 -0.96 20.66 4.42
N GLU A 237 -0.41 21.49 5.31
CA GLU A 237 1.03 21.53 5.63
C GLU A 237 1.38 20.73 6.88
N ALA A 238 0.43 20.55 7.79
CA ALA A 238 0.60 19.80 9.03
C ALA A 238 -0.72 19.14 9.46
N ILE A 239 -0.62 17.96 10.04
CA ILE A 239 -1.79 17.24 10.58
C ILE A 239 -1.95 17.61 12.05
N THR A 240 -2.87 18.55 12.30
CA THR A 240 -3.17 19.04 13.65
C THR A 240 -4.19 18.13 14.35
N PRO A 241 -4.31 18.19 15.69
CA PRO A 241 -5.37 17.48 16.42
C PRO A 241 -6.76 17.85 15.95
N GLU A 242 -6.99 19.12 15.60
CA GLU A 242 -8.28 19.62 15.09
C GLU A 242 -8.62 18.96 13.75
N LEU A 243 -7.65 18.89 12.82
CA LEU A 243 -7.82 18.22 11.53
C LEU A 243 -8.15 16.73 11.72
N ARG A 244 -7.53 16.07 12.70
CA ARG A 244 -7.85 14.68 13.04
C ARG A 244 -9.26 14.52 13.62
N ALA A 245 -9.69 15.46 14.45
CA ALA A 245 -11.03 15.45 15.02
C ALA A 245 -12.12 15.62 13.95
N MET A 246 -11.89 16.50 12.96
CA MET A 246 -12.77 16.69 11.80
C MET A 246 -12.90 15.43 10.94
N ALA A 247 -11.82 14.65 10.83
CA ALA A 247 -11.78 13.42 10.05
C ALA A 247 -12.35 12.18 10.75
N GLY A 248 -12.72 12.28 12.03
CA GLY A 248 -13.18 11.18 12.89
C GLY A 248 -14.59 10.65 12.61
N GLY A 249 -15.29 11.13 11.58
CA GLY A 249 -16.59 10.59 11.13
C GLY A 249 -16.46 9.17 10.56
N ALA A 250 -17.50 8.34 10.78
CA ALA A 250 -17.56 6.95 10.33
C ALA A 250 -17.34 6.83 8.80
N GLY A 251 -16.31 6.09 8.40
CA GLY A 251 -16.04 5.75 7.01
C GLY A 251 -17.14 4.92 6.37
N THR A 252 -17.11 4.81 5.04
CA THR A 252 -18.06 3.97 4.27
C THR A 252 -17.93 2.49 4.68
N TRP A 253 -19.04 1.78 4.80
CA TRP A 253 -19.12 0.36 5.22
C TRP A 253 -18.39 -0.62 4.28
N ARG A 254 -17.95 -0.18 3.09
CA ARG A 254 -17.27 -1.01 2.08
C ARG A 254 -15.75 -1.01 2.16
N GLY A 255 -15.13 -0.05 2.86
CA GLY A 255 -13.67 0.08 2.94
C GLY A 255 -13.19 0.00 4.39
N THR A 256 -12.11 -0.73 4.63
CA THR A 256 -11.39 -0.75 5.91
C THR A 256 -10.65 0.56 6.18
N GLY A 257 -10.56 1.48 5.17
CA GLY A 257 -9.85 2.75 5.24
C GLY A 257 -10.80 3.94 5.25
N GLY A 258 -10.98 4.60 6.40
CA GLY A 258 -11.65 5.90 6.53
C GLY A 258 -10.71 7.08 6.32
N MET A 259 -11.19 8.32 6.53
CA MET A 259 -10.33 9.50 6.48
C MET A 259 -9.18 9.43 7.50
N ALA A 260 -9.40 8.79 8.65
CA ALA A 260 -8.38 8.60 9.68
C ALA A 260 -7.16 7.82 9.17
N THR A 261 -7.35 6.75 8.37
CA THR A 261 -6.23 6.00 7.77
C THR A 261 -5.46 6.83 6.75
N LYS A 262 -6.16 7.64 5.97
CA LYS A 262 -5.56 8.57 5.01
C LYS A 262 -4.72 9.66 5.70
N LEU A 263 -5.20 10.20 6.83
CA LEU A 263 -4.43 11.14 7.63
C LEU A 263 -3.21 10.48 8.29
N ASN A 264 -3.29 9.22 8.69
CA ASN A 264 -2.12 8.48 9.17
C ASN A 264 -1.09 8.28 8.05
N ALA A 265 -1.52 7.90 6.87
CA ALA A 265 -0.65 7.81 5.69
C ALA A 265 -0.01 9.16 5.35
N ALA A 266 -0.80 10.26 5.40
CA ALA A 266 -0.30 11.61 5.18
C ALA A 266 0.76 12.02 6.22
N GLN A 267 0.56 11.66 7.50
CA GLN A 267 1.55 11.91 8.55
C GLN A 267 2.87 11.19 8.24
N LEU A 268 2.82 9.90 7.86
CA LEU A 268 4.00 9.13 7.48
C LEU A 268 4.71 9.74 6.25
N CYS A 269 3.95 10.20 5.26
CA CYS A 269 4.50 10.87 4.09
C CYS A 269 5.19 12.19 4.46
N LEU A 270 4.56 13.04 5.26
CA LEU A 270 5.13 14.31 5.72
C LEU A 270 6.42 14.09 6.52
N GLU A 271 6.45 13.11 7.44
CA GLU A 271 7.63 12.72 8.21
C GLU A 271 8.76 12.19 7.30
N ALA A 272 8.40 11.46 6.25
CA ALA A 272 9.33 11.01 5.23
C ALA A 272 9.63 12.12 4.20
N GLY A 273 8.92 13.26 4.20
CA GLY A 273 8.94 14.40 3.28
C GLY A 273 8.55 14.01 1.85
N VAL A 274 7.68 13.04 1.71
CA VAL A 274 6.97 12.69 0.47
C VAL A 274 5.72 13.56 0.40
N ASP A 275 5.44 14.18 -0.73
CA ASP A 275 4.14 14.82 -0.95
C ASP A 275 3.07 13.74 -1.07
N MET A 276 1.86 14.01 -0.55
CA MET A 276 0.74 13.11 -0.73
C MET A 276 -0.48 13.85 -1.27
N VAL A 277 -1.24 13.22 -2.17
CA VAL A 277 -2.50 13.77 -2.70
C VAL A 277 -3.61 12.74 -2.48
N ILE A 278 -4.75 13.20 -1.95
CA ILE A 278 -6.00 12.43 -1.97
C ILE A 278 -6.84 12.97 -3.12
N ALA A 279 -7.29 12.08 -4.02
CA ALA A 279 -8.10 12.44 -5.18
C ALA A 279 -9.19 11.39 -5.45
N ASN A 280 -10.18 11.76 -6.25
CA ASN A 280 -11.28 10.87 -6.61
C ASN A 280 -10.84 9.82 -7.65
N GLY A 281 -10.97 8.54 -7.30
CA GLY A 281 -10.63 7.41 -8.15
C GLY A 281 -11.57 7.17 -9.33
N ALA A 282 -12.65 7.92 -9.46
CA ALA A 282 -13.49 7.90 -10.66
C ALA A 282 -12.83 8.62 -11.86
N ARG A 283 -11.81 9.45 -11.61
CA ARG A 283 -11.09 10.25 -12.60
C ARG A 283 -9.59 9.93 -12.56
N MET A 284 -9.20 8.79 -13.12
CA MET A 284 -7.79 8.37 -13.15
C MET A 284 -6.89 9.35 -13.91
N GLU A 285 -7.43 10.03 -14.92
CA GLU A 285 -6.75 11.05 -15.71
C GLU A 285 -6.31 12.26 -14.87
N ALA A 286 -6.90 12.45 -13.70
CA ALA A 286 -6.45 13.47 -12.73
C ALA A 286 -4.97 13.32 -12.34
N LEU A 287 -4.36 12.13 -12.53
CA LEU A 287 -2.93 11.91 -12.33
C LEU A 287 -2.07 12.86 -13.17
N TYR A 288 -2.44 13.18 -14.41
CA TYR A 288 -1.69 14.12 -15.25
C TYR A 288 -1.63 15.50 -14.60
N ASP A 289 -2.78 16.01 -14.15
CA ASP A 289 -2.86 17.29 -13.48
C ASP A 289 -2.10 17.31 -12.14
N ILE A 290 -2.16 16.19 -11.39
CA ILE A 290 -1.48 16.04 -10.09
C ILE A 290 0.04 16.07 -10.24
N VAL A 291 0.61 15.38 -11.24
CA VAL A 291 2.07 15.35 -11.47
C VAL A 291 2.58 16.69 -12.03
N GLU A 292 1.74 17.45 -12.73
CA GLU A 292 2.01 18.83 -13.16
C GLU A 292 1.88 19.84 -12.00
N GLY A 293 1.41 19.41 -10.83
CA GLY A 293 1.27 20.26 -9.64
C GLY A 293 -0.01 21.11 -9.62
N LYS A 294 -0.99 20.81 -10.46
CA LYS A 294 -2.28 21.49 -10.46
C LYS A 294 -3.09 21.17 -9.21
N ASN A 295 -4.04 22.03 -8.89
CA ASN A 295 -4.91 21.91 -7.72
C ASN A 295 -6.00 20.85 -7.95
N VAL A 296 -5.67 19.60 -7.65
CA VAL A 296 -6.60 18.46 -7.68
C VAL A 296 -6.64 17.82 -6.31
N GLY A 297 -7.85 17.64 -5.77
CA GLY A 297 -8.06 17.00 -4.48
C GLY A 297 -7.45 17.76 -3.31
N THR A 298 -6.89 17.03 -2.35
CA THR A 298 -6.16 17.58 -1.19
C THR A 298 -4.71 17.16 -1.24
N ARG A 299 -3.81 18.14 -1.32
CA ARG A 299 -2.36 17.95 -1.27
C ARG A 299 -1.84 18.15 0.15
N PHE A 300 -1.10 17.18 0.65
CA PHE A 300 -0.30 17.23 1.87
C PHE A 300 1.16 17.40 1.46
N SER A 301 1.77 18.53 1.83
CA SER A 301 3.18 18.79 1.53
C SER A 301 3.84 19.49 2.72
N ALA A 302 4.98 18.95 3.15
CA ALA A 302 5.77 19.63 4.15
C ALA A 302 6.25 20.98 3.58
N ARG A 303 6.23 22.06 4.39
CA ARG A 303 6.89 23.30 4.01
C ARG A 303 8.35 22.96 3.65
N ARG A 304 8.69 23.07 2.40
CA ARG A 304 10.09 23.12 2.00
C ARG A 304 10.60 24.44 2.58
N GLY A 305 11.30 24.35 3.71
CA GLY A 305 12.02 25.51 4.21
C GLY A 305 12.78 26.09 3.03
N ALA A 306 12.59 27.38 2.75
CA ALA A 306 13.31 28.06 1.70
C ALA A 306 14.79 27.78 1.93
N LEU A 307 15.38 26.96 1.08
CA LEU A 307 16.81 26.85 0.96
C LEU A 307 17.25 28.22 0.42
N GLN A 308 17.69 29.09 1.35
CA GLN A 308 18.46 30.28 1.04
C GLN A 308 19.82 29.87 0.48
#